data_5b02cab4e3b10f6bbff53e42a25b76d3
#
_entry.id   5b02cab4e3b10f6bbff53e42a25b76d3
#
_cell.length_a   1.000
_cell.length_b   1.000
_cell.length_c   1.000
_cell.angle_alpha   90.00
_cell.angle_beta   90.00
_cell.angle_gamma   90.00
#
_symmetry.space_group_name_H-M   'P 1'
#
loop_
_entity.id
_entity.type
_entity.pdbx_description
1 polymer ?
#
loop_
_entity_poly.entity_id
_entity_poly.type
_entity_poly.pdbx_seq_one_letter_code
_entity_poly.pdbx_strand_id
1 'polypeptide(L)'
;MKKRSVWGRCLAVLMTAVTLVLPGVQAGAKQSTGTRTLMMDTRSYQMAPGNLYDIKVSVNGANVSSSDAVVYSSRDSVARVSRIAGTDKYRVTALREGTTYVTSEVYGVHASVRITVKKGVQKRGEANRSVTVIGTATSQSEMRAVWIPYMSLDMSGQPDRSEAAFRRKFDTLVSQAKNSGMNTLIVHVRPFGDSLYPSAYYPWSHLLTGTQGTSPGYDPLAYMVQATHQAGLKFHAWVNPLRVSLKGLPKSFSSDNPAVIWKNDASKQNWTMEWNGEWYYNPGITEVRDRIVSGVREIVQNYDVDGVQFDDYFYPTTASAIDSVSYLASGTSLSVADWRRQNINALVSEVYAAVKQTKPAVLFGISPQANLQNNRNMGADVATWGSQAGYVDYLCPQLYVNSSNAVMPFDATAVTWRKLVTNPGVKLYFGLALYKADSNADGGTWITPGSVMAYQIQKSRSLGANGFMLYSAAFLENRQTGSEMAQVKKLLHM
;
A
#
# COMPACT_ATOMS: atom_id res chain seq x y z
N MET A 1 31.91 2.71 -26.74
CA MET A 1 31.71 2.08 -25.43
C MET A 1 30.29 2.35 -24.97
N LYS A 2 29.41 1.34 -25.04
CA LYS A 2 27.97 1.48 -24.73
C LYS A 2 27.75 1.43 -23.21
N LYS A 3 27.25 2.49 -22.61
CA LYS A 3 26.76 2.51 -21.22
C LYS A 3 25.54 1.58 -21.10
N ARG A 4 25.70 0.46 -20.43
CA ARG A 4 24.58 -0.43 -20.09
C ARG A 4 23.84 0.15 -18.89
N SER A 5 22.55 0.41 -19.06
CA SER A 5 21.65 0.84 -18.00
C SER A 5 21.43 -0.29 -16.99
N VAL A 6 21.49 0.04 -15.70
CA VAL A 6 21.38 -0.88 -14.54
C VAL A 6 19.94 -1.35 -14.27
N TRP A 7 19.00 -1.10 -15.16
CA TRP A 7 17.54 -1.30 -14.98
C TRP A 7 17.02 -2.72 -15.25
N GLY A 8 17.89 -3.70 -15.46
CA GLY A 8 17.51 -4.98 -16.05
C GLY A 8 17.56 -6.23 -15.16
N ARG A 9 17.43 -6.16 -13.83
CA ARG A 9 17.42 -7.37 -13.01
C ARG A 9 16.38 -7.35 -11.89
N CYS A 10 15.11 -7.38 -12.26
CA CYS A 10 14.04 -7.92 -11.42
C CYS A 10 13.18 -8.85 -12.27
N LEU A 11 13.42 -10.13 -12.11
CA LEU A 11 12.66 -11.32 -12.50
C LEU A 11 11.74 -11.23 -13.74
N ALA A 12 12.23 -11.77 -14.84
CA ALA A 12 11.39 -12.27 -15.92
C ALA A 12 10.98 -13.73 -15.60
N VAL A 13 9.69 -13.99 -15.44
CA VAL A 13 9.09 -15.31 -15.62
C VAL A 13 8.06 -15.18 -16.72
N LEU A 14 8.33 -15.85 -17.85
CA LEU A 14 7.43 -15.95 -19.01
C LEU A 14 6.23 -16.83 -18.68
N MET A 15 5.02 -16.40 -19.06
CA MET A 15 3.96 -17.27 -19.54
C MET A 15 2.96 -16.51 -20.43
N THR A 16 2.50 -17.19 -21.45
CA THR A 16 1.73 -16.74 -22.61
C THR A 16 0.24 -16.46 -22.35
N ALA A 17 -0.33 -15.60 -23.17
CA ALA A 17 -1.65 -14.97 -23.06
C ALA A 17 -2.77 -15.67 -23.84
N VAL A 18 -4.03 -15.46 -23.39
CA VAL A 18 -5.24 -15.54 -24.23
C VAL A 18 -6.15 -14.34 -23.89
N THR A 19 -6.60 -13.63 -24.92
CA THR A 19 -7.37 -12.38 -24.88
C THR A 19 -8.87 -12.58 -24.98
N LEU A 20 -9.66 -11.79 -24.26
CA LEU A 20 -11.09 -11.54 -24.52
C LEU A 20 -11.40 -10.04 -24.28
N VAL A 21 -12.02 -9.43 -25.28
CA VAL A 21 -12.37 -8.00 -25.38
C VAL A 21 -13.80 -7.76 -24.94
N LEU A 22 -14.08 -6.74 -24.13
CA LEU A 22 -15.42 -6.18 -23.90
C LEU A 22 -15.40 -4.63 -23.88
N PRO A 23 -16.51 -3.97 -24.31
CA PRO A 23 -16.52 -2.57 -24.71
C PRO A 23 -16.74 -1.56 -23.56
N GLY A 24 -16.33 -0.31 -23.81
CA GLY A 24 -16.24 0.78 -22.84
C GLY A 24 -17.57 1.43 -22.46
N VAL A 25 -17.55 2.14 -21.31
CA VAL A 25 -18.58 3.09 -20.87
C VAL A 25 -17.91 4.37 -20.39
N GLN A 26 -18.32 5.49 -20.99
CA GLN A 26 -17.97 6.86 -20.58
C GLN A 26 -18.86 7.32 -19.44
N ALA A 27 -18.32 8.02 -18.45
CA ALA A 27 -19.10 8.90 -17.57
C ALA A 27 -18.25 10.05 -17.02
N GLY A 28 -18.64 11.26 -17.34
CA GLY A 28 -18.11 12.49 -16.75
C GLY A 28 -18.90 12.86 -15.47
N ALA A 29 -18.23 13.46 -14.49
CA ALA A 29 -18.85 13.87 -13.24
C ALA A 29 -18.56 15.32 -12.87
N LYS A 30 -19.59 16.08 -12.56
CA LYS A 30 -19.55 17.42 -11.93
C LYS A 30 -19.75 17.28 -10.42
N GLN A 31 -18.98 18.02 -9.63
CA GLN A 31 -19.20 18.11 -8.17
C GLN A 31 -20.46 18.91 -7.86
N SER A 32 -21.31 18.39 -6.96
CA SER A 32 -22.35 19.16 -6.30
C SER A 32 -22.45 18.75 -4.83
N THR A 33 -22.63 19.72 -3.94
CA THR A 33 -22.91 19.55 -2.52
C THR A 33 -24.37 19.17 -2.34
N GLY A 34 -24.66 17.89 -2.07
CA GLY A 34 -26.04 17.43 -1.81
C GLY A 34 -26.02 16.13 -0.98
N THR A 35 -27.11 15.90 -0.25
CA THR A 35 -27.32 14.65 0.49
C THR A 35 -27.37 13.48 -0.49
N ARG A 36 -26.56 12.47 -0.24
CA ARG A 36 -26.53 11.21 -1.01
C ARG A 36 -27.18 10.12 -0.19
N THR A 37 -27.89 9.23 -0.81
CA THR A 37 -28.57 8.15 -0.10
C THR A 37 -28.29 6.81 -0.75
N LEU A 38 -28.11 5.77 0.08
CA LEU A 38 -28.00 4.36 -0.31
C LEU A 38 -29.19 3.61 0.30
N MET A 39 -29.90 2.84 -0.51
CA MET A 39 -30.98 2.00 -0.05
C MET A 39 -30.97 0.66 -0.80
N MET A 40 -31.18 -0.41 -0.06
CA MET A 40 -31.59 -1.70 -0.62
C MET A 40 -33.07 -1.90 -0.36
N ASP A 41 -33.84 -2.38 -1.33
CA ASP A 41 -35.31 -2.47 -1.29
C ASP A 41 -35.85 -3.46 -0.25
N THR A 42 -34.99 -4.33 0.28
CA THR A 42 -35.35 -5.30 1.32
C THR A 42 -34.34 -5.29 2.46
N ARG A 43 -34.78 -5.58 3.69
CA ARG A 43 -33.90 -5.71 4.87
C ARG A 43 -33.62 -7.17 5.24
N SER A 44 -34.52 -8.06 4.86
CA SER A 44 -34.32 -9.50 5.03
C SER A 44 -35.07 -10.29 3.97
N TYR A 45 -34.52 -11.46 3.61
CA TYR A 45 -35.14 -12.36 2.65
C TYR A 45 -34.93 -13.82 3.04
N GLN A 46 -35.99 -14.61 2.97
CA GLN A 46 -35.94 -16.07 3.14
C GLN A 46 -36.13 -16.76 1.80
N MET A 47 -35.37 -17.82 1.56
CA MET A 47 -35.41 -18.56 0.32
C MET A 47 -34.92 -19.99 0.51
N ALA A 48 -35.40 -20.92 -0.32
CA ALA A 48 -34.90 -22.30 -0.37
C ALA A 48 -33.61 -22.36 -1.24
N PRO A 49 -32.75 -23.39 -1.04
CA PRO A 49 -31.63 -23.65 -1.96
C PRO A 49 -32.12 -23.73 -3.41
N GLY A 50 -31.36 -23.16 -4.34
CA GLY A 50 -31.71 -23.04 -5.77
C GLY A 50 -32.59 -21.84 -6.12
N ASN A 51 -33.19 -21.17 -5.15
CA ASN A 51 -33.99 -19.96 -5.42
C ASN A 51 -33.13 -18.75 -5.82
N LEU A 52 -33.75 -17.89 -6.62
CA LEU A 52 -33.17 -16.60 -7.04
C LEU A 52 -34.00 -15.46 -6.45
N TYR A 53 -33.34 -14.38 -6.10
CA TYR A 53 -33.96 -13.11 -5.70
C TYR A 53 -33.15 -11.93 -6.22
N ASP A 54 -33.82 -10.95 -6.85
CA ASP A 54 -33.17 -9.78 -7.41
C ASP A 54 -33.39 -8.57 -6.46
N ILE A 55 -32.35 -8.19 -5.74
CA ILE A 55 -32.34 -7.03 -4.84
C ILE A 55 -32.10 -5.78 -5.66
N LYS A 56 -32.92 -4.76 -5.47
CA LYS A 56 -32.70 -3.43 -6.02
C LYS A 56 -31.82 -2.60 -5.08
N VAL A 57 -30.75 -2.01 -5.64
CA VAL A 57 -29.89 -1.05 -4.94
C VAL A 57 -30.15 0.33 -5.52
N SER A 58 -30.66 1.24 -4.71
CA SER A 58 -30.90 2.63 -5.08
C SER A 58 -29.86 3.53 -4.45
N VAL A 59 -29.14 4.25 -5.29
CA VAL A 59 -28.20 5.29 -4.88
C VAL A 59 -28.67 6.59 -5.49
N ASN A 60 -29.00 7.58 -4.67
CA ASN A 60 -29.49 8.88 -5.11
C ASN A 60 -28.61 9.99 -4.57
N GLY A 61 -28.41 11.03 -5.34
CA GLY A 61 -27.63 12.20 -4.99
C GLY A 61 -26.76 12.67 -6.14
N ALA A 62 -26.21 13.84 -6.00
CA ALA A 62 -25.38 14.42 -7.03
C ALA A 62 -24.09 13.62 -7.23
N ASN A 63 -23.84 13.25 -8.48
CA ASN A 63 -22.65 12.51 -8.92
C ASN A 63 -22.45 11.12 -8.29
N VAL A 64 -23.53 10.44 -7.93
CA VAL A 64 -23.56 9.05 -7.52
C VAL A 64 -24.65 8.30 -8.27
N SER A 65 -24.38 7.07 -8.63
CA SER A 65 -25.35 6.19 -9.27
C SER A 65 -25.31 4.80 -8.64
N SER A 66 -26.33 3.98 -8.93
CA SER A 66 -26.35 2.58 -8.52
C SER A 66 -25.19 1.75 -9.14
N SER A 67 -24.55 2.27 -10.19
CA SER A 67 -23.33 1.69 -10.76
C SER A 67 -22.10 1.83 -9.86
N ASP A 68 -22.10 2.79 -8.93
CA ASP A 68 -21.02 3.01 -8.00
C ASP A 68 -21.10 2.06 -6.79
N ALA A 69 -22.23 1.35 -6.65
CA ALA A 69 -22.42 0.40 -5.58
C ALA A 69 -21.66 -0.91 -5.84
N VAL A 70 -20.87 -1.32 -4.85
CA VAL A 70 -20.32 -2.67 -4.76
C VAL A 70 -21.27 -3.50 -3.91
N VAL A 71 -21.67 -4.68 -4.42
CA VAL A 71 -22.55 -5.58 -3.69
C VAL A 71 -21.87 -6.95 -3.56
N TYR A 72 -21.75 -7.43 -2.33
CA TYR A 72 -21.11 -8.70 -2.02
C TYR A 72 -21.87 -9.50 -0.95
N SER A 73 -21.63 -10.80 -0.89
CA SER A 73 -22.14 -11.68 0.15
C SER A 73 -21.08 -11.93 1.22
N SER A 74 -21.46 -11.94 2.48
CA SER A 74 -20.53 -12.30 3.57
C SER A 74 -20.19 -13.80 3.59
N ARG A 75 -20.98 -14.64 2.91
CA ARG A 75 -20.77 -16.09 2.76
C ARG A 75 -21.26 -16.57 1.40
N ASP A 76 -20.43 -16.49 0.38
CA ASP A 76 -20.75 -16.93 -0.97
C ASP A 76 -21.16 -18.40 -1.06
N SER A 77 -20.72 -19.23 -0.12
CA SER A 77 -21.12 -20.64 -0.03
C SER A 77 -22.55 -20.85 0.42
N VAL A 78 -23.20 -19.86 1.05
CA VAL A 78 -24.62 -19.89 1.46
C VAL A 78 -25.48 -19.25 0.36
N ALA A 79 -25.13 -18.05 -0.05
CA ALA A 79 -25.78 -17.37 -1.17
C ALA A 79 -24.76 -16.49 -1.91
N ARG A 80 -24.73 -16.58 -3.22
CA ARG A 80 -23.89 -15.77 -4.11
C ARG A 80 -24.67 -14.60 -4.67
N VAL A 81 -24.00 -13.47 -4.85
CA VAL A 81 -24.59 -12.29 -5.48
C VAL A 81 -23.86 -11.95 -6.78
N SER A 82 -24.59 -11.55 -7.80
CA SER A 82 -24.07 -11.09 -9.09
C SER A 82 -24.89 -9.91 -9.62
N ARG A 83 -24.22 -8.96 -10.29
CA ARG A 83 -24.93 -7.82 -10.92
C ARG A 83 -25.73 -8.28 -12.13
N ILE A 84 -26.91 -7.73 -12.33
CA ILE A 84 -27.70 -7.88 -13.54
C ILE A 84 -27.33 -6.73 -14.47
N ALA A 85 -26.69 -7.05 -15.60
CA ALA A 85 -26.20 -6.06 -16.55
C ALA A 85 -27.31 -5.11 -17.01
N GLY A 86 -26.98 -3.80 -17.12
CA GLY A 86 -27.92 -2.77 -17.56
C GLY A 86 -29.00 -2.37 -16.54
N THR A 87 -28.91 -2.85 -15.29
CA THR A 87 -29.90 -2.54 -14.25
C THR A 87 -29.25 -2.08 -12.94
N ASP A 88 -30.09 -1.60 -12.01
CA ASP A 88 -29.76 -1.31 -10.62
C ASP A 88 -30.01 -2.52 -9.69
N LYS A 89 -30.14 -3.72 -10.26
CA LYS A 89 -30.47 -4.96 -9.53
C LYS A 89 -29.29 -5.89 -9.44
N TYR A 90 -29.29 -6.66 -8.35
CA TYR A 90 -28.31 -7.70 -8.07
C TYR A 90 -29.01 -9.00 -7.77
N ARG A 91 -28.65 -10.08 -8.49
CA ARG A 91 -29.22 -11.40 -8.32
C ARG A 91 -28.53 -12.15 -7.19
N VAL A 92 -29.32 -12.52 -6.20
CA VAL A 92 -28.90 -13.43 -5.12
C VAL A 92 -29.34 -14.84 -5.49
N THR A 93 -28.37 -15.75 -5.54
CA THR A 93 -28.59 -17.19 -5.78
C THR A 93 -28.34 -17.93 -4.47
N ALA A 94 -29.39 -18.58 -3.92
CA ALA A 94 -29.26 -19.41 -2.74
C ALA A 94 -28.58 -20.74 -3.09
N LEU A 95 -27.52 -21.10 -2.37
CA LEU A 95 -26.75 -22.31 -2.67
C LEU A 95 -26.99 -23.43 -1.64
N ARG A 96 -26.86 -23.12 -0.36
CA ARG A 96 -27.04 -24.09 0.73
C ARG A 96 -27.62 -23.43 1.98
N GLU A 97 -28.16 -24.25 2.87
CA GLU A 97 -28.74 -23.75 4.14
C GLU A 97 -27.75 -22.96 4.95
N GLY A 98 -28.25 -21.89 5.58
CA GLY A 98 -27.49 -21.00 6.41
C GLY A 98 -27.99 -19.56 6.34
N THR A 99 -27.27 -18.66 7.00
CA THR A 99 -27.51 -17.22 6.97
C THR A 99 -26.29 -16.50 6.44
N THR A 100 -26.49 -15.54 5.55
CA THR A 100 -25.47 -14.62 5.04
C THR A 100 -26.05 -13.22 4.99
N TYR A 101 -25.17 -12.22 4.83
CA TYR A 101 -25.56 -10.84 4.58
C TYR A 101 -25.08 -10.44 3.19
N VAL A 102 -26.00 -9.94 2.37
CA VAL A 102 -25.67 -9.27 1.12
C VAL A 102 -25.59 -7.80 1.44
N THR A 103 -24.41 -7.23 1.27
CA THR A 103 -24.10 -5.86 1.61
C THR A 103 -23.86 -5.04 0.35
N SER A 104 -24.50 -3.89 0.24
CA SER A 104 -24.17 -2.84 -0.71
C SER A 104 -23.30 -1.82 -0.02
N GLU A 105 -22.24 -1.40 -0.70
CA GLU A 105 -21.30 -0.39 -0.23
C GLU A 105 -21.11 0.68 -1.28
N VAL A 106 -21.20 1.95 -0.85
CA VAL A 106 -20.89 3.13 -1.67
C VAL A 106 -20.12 4.11 -0.81
N TYR A 107 -18.90 4.45 -1.22
CA TYR A 107 -18.04 5.42 -0.51
C TYR A 107 -17.87 5.12 0.99
N GLY A 108 -17.71 3.84 1.36
CA GLY A 108 -17.54 3.41 2.74
C GLY A 108 -18.82 3.38 3.59
N VAL A 109 -19.97 3.67 3.00
CA VAL A 109 -21.28 3.53 3.65
C VAL A 109 -21.93 2.23 3.23
N HIS A 110 -22.51 1.51 4.20
CA HIS A 110 -23.03 0.16 3.99
C HIS A 110 -24.53 0.10 4.23
N ALA A 111 -25.21 -0.68 3.40
CA ALA A 111 -26.55 -1.17 3.65
C ALA A 111 -26.58 -2.69 3.44
N SER A 112 -27.20 -3.44 4.34
CA SER A 112 -27.16 -4.90 4.31
C SER A 112 -28.54 -5.53 4.34
N VAL A 113 -28.68 -6.64 3.62
CA VAL A 113 -29.85 -7.50 3.60
C VAL A 113 -29.47 -8.85 4.22
N ARG A 114 -30.20 -9.29 5.22
CA ARG A 114 -30.05 -10.63 5.79
C ARG A 114 -30.73 -11.68 4.89
N ILE A 115 -29.96 -12.57 4.33
CA ILE A 115 -30.46 -13.70 3.54
C ILE A 115 -30.44 -14.96 4.40
N THR A 116 -31.59 -15.59 4.57
CA THR A 116 -31.72 -16.89 5.25
C THR A 116 -32.09 -17.93 4.22
N VAL A 117 -31.22 -18.91 4.01
CA VAL A 117 -31.48 -20.07 3.14
C VAL A 117 -31.83 -21.25 3.99
N LYS A 118 -33.05 -21.80 3.78
CA LYS A 118 -33.56 -22.97 4.52
C LYS A 118 -34.47 -23.78 3.61
N LYS A 119 -34.37 -25.13 3.65
CA LYS A 119 -35.24 -26.02 2.92
C LYS A 119 -36.71 -25.88 3.38
N GLY A 120 -37.63 -26.04 2.45
CA GLY A 120 -39.07 -26.04 2.73
C GLY A 120 -39.67 -24.68 3.06
N VAL A 121 -38.93 -23.57 2.97
CA VAL A 121 -39.45 -22.22 3.17
C VAL A 121 -39.98 -21.63 1.86
N GLN A 122 -41.09 -20.87 1.95
CA GLN A 122 -41.53 -20.03 0.84
C GLN A 122 -40.66 -18.78 0.74
N LYS A 123 -40.46 -18.27 -0.48
CA LYS A 123 -39.80 -17.01 -0.72
C LYS A 123 -40.55 -15.87 0.00
N ARG A 124 -39.87 -15.16 0.89
CA ARG A 124 -40.45 -14.03 1.60
C ARG A 124 -39.40 -12.98 1.87
N GLY A 125 -39.66 -11.74 1.49
CA GLY A 125 -38.85 -10.57 1.81
C GLY A 125 -39.58 -9.59 2.71
N GLU A 126 -38.84 -8.83 3.49
CA GLU A 126 -39.36 -7.68 4.25
C GLU A 126 -38.85 -6.39 3.58
N ALA A 127 -39.77 -5.53 3.18
CA ALA A 127 -39.42 -4.24 2.60
C ALA A 127 -38.53 -3.42 3.55
N ASN A 128 -37.49 -2.86 3.01
CA ASN A 128 -36.64 -1.92 3.73
C ASN A 128 -37.20 -0.50 3.58
N ARG A 129 -37.50 0.12 4.70
CA ARG A 129 -37.94 1.53 4.77
C ARG A 129 -36.84 2.46 5.25
N SER A 130 -35.68 1.91 5.58
CA SER A 130 -34.53 2.66 6.07
C SER A 130 -33.69 3.14 4.89
N VAL A 131 -33.41 4.43 4.85
CA VAL A 131 -32.49 5.03 3.90
C VAL A 131 -31.20 5.34 4.64
N THR A 132 -30.10 4.80 4.17
CA THR A 132 -28.78 5.14 4.70
C THR A 132 -28.29 6.40 4.01
N VAL A 133 -28.03 7.45 4.78
CA VAL A 133 -27.49 8.70 4.25
C VAL A 133 -25.99 8.51 4.03
N ILE A 134 -25.55 8.61 2.78
CA ILE A 134 -24.11 8.57 2.43
C ILE A 134 -23.40 9.86 2.89
N GLY A 135 -24.14 10.82 3.42
CA GLY A 135 -23.65 12.11 3.92
C GLY A 135 -23.32 13.09 2.80
N THR A 136 -23.32 14.37 3.14
CA THR A 136 -22.34 15.26 2.53
C THR A 136 -21.01 14.71 2.97
N ALA A 137 -20.32 14.01 2.11
CA ALA A 137 -19.01 13.55 2.47
C ALA A 137 -18.21 14.77 2.94
N THR A 138 -18.03 14.93 4.25
CA THR A 138 -16.72 15.32 4.72
C THR A 138 -15.88 14.18 4.22
N SER A 139 -15.36 14.34 3.02
CA SER A 139 -14.44 13.39 2.43
C SER A 139 -13.37 13.20 3.48
N GLN A 140 -13.33 12.04 4.12
CA GLN A 140 -12.01 11.61 4.54
C GLN A 140 -11.27 11.62 3.20
N SER A 141 -10.49 12.69 3.01
CA SER A 141 -9.95 13.02 1.71
C SER A 141 -9.20 11.78 1.25
N GLU A 142 -9.67 11.19 0.14
CA GLU A 142 -9.00 10.05 -0.49
C GLU A 142 -7.51 10.31 -0.48
N MET A 143 -6.72 9.43 0.10
CA MET A 143 -5.27 9.56 0.00
C MET A 143 -4.86 9.29 -1.45
N ARG A 144 -4.32 10.29 -2.10
CA ARG A 144 -3.76 10.24 -3.44
C ARG A 144 -2.27 10.47 -3.31
N ALA A 145 -1.55 9.39 -3.06
CA ALA A 145 -0.14 9.49 -2.76
C ALA A 145 0.75 9.10 -3.93
N VAL A 146 1.99 9.55 -3.87
CA VAL A 146 3.05 9.11 -4.77
C VAL A 146 4.31 8.82 -3.98
N TRP A 147 5.00 7.71 -4.32
CA TRP A 147 6.30 7.40 -3.77
C TRP A 147 7.41 8.21 -4.44
N ILE A 148 8.28 8.78 -3.61
CA ILE A 148 9.55 9.39 -4.01
C ILE A 148 10.67 8.48 -3.47
N PRO A 149 11.16 7.52 -4.28
CA PRO A 149 12.20 6.60 -3.87
C PRO A 149 13.56 7.30 -3.79
N TYR A 150 14.48 6.72 -3.03
CA TYR A 150 15.82 7.29 -2.81
C TYR A 150 16.57 7.62 -4.12
N MET A 151 16.35 6.86 -5.19
CA MET A 151 16.95 7.14 -6.50
C MET A 151 16.57 8.53 -7.03
N SER A 152 15.36 9.00 -6.74
CA SER A 152 14.91 10.34 -7.11
C SER A 152 15.55 11.45 -6.26
N LEU A 153 16.11 11.10 -5.11
CA LEU A 153 16.78 12.03 -4.16
C LEU A 153 18.30 11.97 -4.25
N ASP A 154 18.85 10.98 -4.95
CA ASP A 154 20.31 10.74 -5.02
C ASP A 154 21.05 11.92 -5.62
N MET A 155 21.95 12.49 -4.82
CA MET A 155 22.87 13.58 -5.15
C MET A 155 24.30 13.08 -5.41
N SER A 156 24.61 11.81 -5.09
CA SER A 156 25.97 11.27 -5.09
C SER A 156 26.69 11.39 -6.43
N GLY A 157 25.94 11.27 -7.53
CA GLY A 157 26.43 11.42 -8.90
C GLY A 157 26.30 12.84 -9.49
N GLN A 158 25.79 13.81 -8.73
CA GLN A 158 25.59 15.16 -9.23
C GLN A 158 26.86 16.01 -9.11
N PRO A 159 27.16 16.89 -10.08
CA PRO A 159 28.30 17.81 -9.99
C PRO A 159 28.09 18.88 -8.91
N ASP A 160 26.85 19.36 -8.72
CA ASP A 160 26.44 20.27 -7.65
C ASP A 160 25.63 19.50 -6.61
N ARG A 161 26.16 19.38 -5.39
CA ARG A 161 25.52 18.69 -4.25
C ARG A 161 25.13 19.68 -3.14
N SER A 162 25.11 20.97 -3.47
CA SER A 162 24.70 22.02 -2.54
C SER A 162 23.25 21.85 -2.09
N GLU A 163 22.92 22.45 -0.97
CA GLU A 163 21.55 22.56 -0.47
C GLU A 163 20.62 23.15 -1.53
N ALA A 164 21.07 24.18 -2.26
CA ALA A 164 20.29 24.82 -3.32
C ALA A 164 19.96 23.84 -4.47
N ALA A 165 20.91 22.98 -4.84
CA ALA A 165 20.69 21.95 -5.86
C ALA A 165 19.71 20.87 -5.38
N PHE A 166 19.84 20.43 -4.12
CA PHE A 166 18.89 19.50 -3.50
C PHE A 166 17.48 20.09 -3.44
N ARG A 167 17.34 21.34 -3.00
CA ARG A 167 16.06 22.05 -2.93
C ARG A 167 15.39 22.11 -4.30
N ARG A 168 16.07 22.56 -5.34
CA ARG A 168 15.53 22.60 -6.72
C ARG A 168 15.05 21.24 -7.19
N LYS A 169 15.81 20.17 -6.89
CA LYS A 169 15.45 18.80 -7.24
C LYS A 169 14.16 18.36 -6.55
N PHE A 170 14.04 18.62 -5.25
CA PHE A 170 12.85 18.23 -4.48
C PHE A 170 11.63 19.08 -4.84
N ASP A 171 11.79 20.39 -5.04
CA ASP A 171 10.70 21.29 -5.46
C ASP A 171 10.08 20.87 -6.79
N THR A 172 10.91 20.37 -7.71
CA THR A 172 10.41 19.79 -8.97
C THR A 172 9.50 18.59 -8.70
N LEU A 173 9.88 17.67 -7.81
CA LEU A 173 9.07 16.49 -7.44
C LEU A 173 7.76 16.90 -6.75
N VAL A 174 7.80 17.89 -5.85
CA VAL A 174 6.62 18.46 -5.20
C VAL A 174 5.65 19.06 -6.22
N SER A 175 6.18 19.87 -7.15
CA SER A 175 5.38 20.50 -8.21
C SER A 175 4.72 19.47 -9.11
N GLN A 176 5.47 18.45 -9.57
CA GLN A 176 4.95 17.37 -10.38
C GLN A 176 3.83 16.60 -9.66
N ALA A 177 4.01 16.29 -8.38
CA ALA A 177 3.00 15.61 -7.58
C ALA A 177 1.72 16.45 -7.45
N LYS A 178 1.86 17.73 -7.10
CA LYS A 178 0.73 18.67 -6.99
C LYS A 178 -0.02 18.83 -8.32
N ASN A 179 0.70 19.05 -9.41
CA ASN A 179 0.15 19.18 -10.76
C ASN A 179 -0.49 17.90 -11.30
N SER A 180 -0.19 16.77 -10.65
CA SER A 180 -0.78 15.45 -10.96
C SER A 180 -1.94 15.08 -10.05
N GLY A 181 -2.39 15.99 -9.16
CA GLY A 181 -3.53 15.77 -8.25
C GLY A 181 -3.22 14.93 -7.04
N MET A 182 -1.95 14.70 -6.73
CA MET A 182 -1.56 14.02 -5.49
C MET A 182 -1.74 14.96 -4.30
N ASN A 183 -2.01 14.41 -3.13
CA ASN A 183 -2.15 15.15 -1.87
C ASN A 183 -1.20 14.67 -0.77
N THR A 184 -0.44 13.62 -1.05
CA THR A 184 0.50 13.02 -0.09
C THR A 184 1.77 12.55 -0.80
N LEU A 185 2.92 12.84 -0.23
CA LEU A 185 4.22 12.33 -0.66
C LEU A 185 4.71 11.25 0.31
N ILE A 186 5.13 10.10 -0.22
CA ILE A 186 5.77 9.04 0.56
C ILE A 186 7.25 9.05 0.19
N VAL A 187 8.07 9.64 1.05
CA VAL A 187 9.45 10.00 0.72
C VAL A 187 10.44 9.10 1.44
N HIS A 188 11.33 8.47 0.71
CA HIS A 188 12.32 7.56 1.24
C HIS A 188 13.42 8.34 1.99
N VAL A 189 13.36 8.34 3.31
CA VAL A 189 14.29 9.08 4.18
C VAL A 189 15.34 8.19 4.83
N ARG A 190 15.08 6.87 4.92
CA ARG A 190 16.03 5.85 5.40
C ARG A 190 15.91 4.56 4.57
N PRO A 191 16.55 4.53 3.39
CA PRO A 191 16.51 3.36 2.49
C PRO A 191 17.45 2.23 2.92
N PHE A 192 18.45 2.55 3.74
CA PHE A 192 19.52 1.66 4.17
C PHE A 192 19.82 1.83 5.66
N GLY A 193 20.94 1.28 6.13
CA GLY A 193 21.46 1.52 7.49
C GLY A 193 22.09 2.89 7.67
N ASP A 194 21.61 3.90 6.93
CA ASP A 194 22.01 5.31 6.97
C ASP A 194 20.78 6.21 6.77
N SER A 195 20.91 7.52 7.00
CA SER A 195 19.78 8.47 7.00
C SER A 195 20.00 9.67 6.10
N LEU A 196 18.92 10.20 5.51
CA LEU A 196 18.90 11.47 4.77
C LEU A 196 18.57 12.65 5.70
N TYR A 197 18.90 12.53 6.99
CA TYR A 197 18.71 13.57 8.02
C TYR A 197 19.73 13.38 9.15
N PRO A 198 20.02 14.41 9.95
CA PRO A 198 20.87 14.23 11.12
C PRO A 198 20.22 13.28 12.11
N SER A 199 20.91 12.17 12.42
CA SER A 199 20.40 11.11 13.29
C SER A 199 21.40 10.76 14.38
N ALA A 200 20.89 10.52 15.60
CA ALA A 200 21.68 9.96 16.69
C ALA A 200 21.90 8.43 16.55
N TYR A 201 21.20 7.79 15.63
CA TYR A 201 21.18 6.34 15.49
C TYR A 201 21.84 5.82 14.22
N TYR A 202 21.94 6.65 13.17
CA TYR A 202 22.43 6.25 11.85
C TYR A 202 23.39 7.29 11.27
N PRO A 203 24.44 6.85 10.55
CA PRO A 203 25.32 7.76 9.82
C PRO A 203 24.58 8.48 8.69
N TRP A 204 25.14 9.59 8.22
CA TRP A 204 24.68 10.25 7.02
C TRP A 204 24.72 9.32 5.80
N SER A 205 23.68 9.38 4.98
CA SER A 205 23.59 8.56 3.78
C SER A 205 24.60 8.96 2.71
N HIS A 206 25.23 7.95 2.11
CA HIS A 206 26.08 8.10 0.94
C HIS A 206 25.36 8.75 -0.26
N LEU A 207 24.04 8.70 -0.30
CA LEU A 207 23.23 9.29 -1.36
C LEU A 207 23.34 10.81 -1.43
N LEU A 208 23.71 11.49 -0.35
CA LEU A 208 23.82 12.96 -0.30
C LEU A 208 25.18 13.45 -0.79
N THR A 209 26.26 12.76 -0.42
CA THR A 209 27.63 13.21 -0.67
C THR A 209 28.47 12.25 -1.51
N GLY A 210 27.99 11.00 -1.68
CA GLY A 210 28.74 9.91 -2.28
C GLY A 210 29.51 9.06 -1.25
N THR A 211 29.59 9.50 0.02
CA THR A 211 30.32 8.83 1.10
C THR A 211 29.43 8.74 2.34
N GLN A 212 29.22 7.51 2.86
CA GLN A 212 28.46 7.31 4.08
C GLN A 212 29.17 7.94 5.29
N GLY A 213 28.42 8.56 6.21
CA GLY A 213 28.94 9.26 7.39
C GLY A 213 29.32 10.71 7.13
N THR A 214 29.43 11.16 5.88
CA THR A 214 29.76 12.55 5.55
C THR A 214 28.52 13.41 5.52
N SER A 215 28.47 14.43 6.38
CA SER A 215 27.38 15.42 6.42
C SER A 215 27.32 16.23 5.13
N PRO A 216 26.15 16.48 4.56
CA PRO A 216 25.99 17.40 3.42
C PRO A 216 26.05 18.88 3.83
N GLY A 217 26.07 19.18 5.15
CA GLY A 217 26.07 20.54 5.67
C GLY A 217 24.68 21.19 5.80
N TYR A 218 23.61 20.45 5.51
CA TYR A 218 22.21 20.88 5.63
C TYR A 218 21.33 19.72 6.06
N ASP A 219 20.07 19.99 6.43
CA ASP A 219 19.08 18.98 6.78
C ASP A 219 18.07 18.76 5.64
N PRO A 220 18.23 17.71 4.83
CA PRO A 220 17.31 17.40 3.74
C PRO A 220 15.88 17.13 4.21
N LEU A 221 15.68 16.41 5.32
CA LEU A 221 14.35 16.05 5.80
C LEU A 221 13.56 17.26 6.28
N ALA A 222 14.20 18.17 7.02
CA ALA A 222 13.56 19.41 7.45
C ALA A 222 13.05 20.21 6.24
N TYR A 223 13.88 20.33 5.20
CA TYR A 223 13.47 21.02 3.98
C TYR A 223 12.33 20.28 3.25
N MET A 224 12.43 18.96 3.09
CA MET A 224 11.42 18.17 2.38
C MET A 224 10.04 18.26 3.04
N VAL A 225 9.97 18.19 4.37
CA VAL A 225 8.71 18.37 5.12
C VAL A 225 8.14 19.76 4.91
N GLN A 226 8.99 20.80 5.09
CA GLN A 226 8.59 22.19 4.91
C GLN A 226 8.05 22.48 3.50
N ALA A 227 8.77 22.09 2.45
CA ALA A 227 8.37 22.31 1.06
C ALA A 227 7.07 21.58 0.70
N THR A 228 6.90 20.37 1.21
CA THR A 228 5.67 19.58 1.03
C THR A 228 4.46 20.28 1.65
N HIS A 229 4.59 20.74 2.90
CA HIS A 229 3.51 21.44 3.61
C HIS A 229 3.21 22.81 2.98
N GLN A 230 4.21 23.55 2.54
CA GLN A 230 4.02 24.81 1.80
C GLN A 230 3.24 24.61 0.49
N ALA A 231 3.38 23.44 -0.15
CA ALA A 231 2.59 23.08 -1.31
C ALA A 231 1.16 22.62 -0.98
N GLY A 232 0.80 22.49 0.32
CA GLY A 232 -0.48 21.99 0.80
C GLY A 232 -0.62 20.48 0.71
N LEU A 233 0.50 19.75 0.65
CA LEU A 233 0.56 18.28 0.61
C LEU A 233 0.95 17.72 1.97
N LYS A 234 0.69 16.43 2.19
CA LYS A 234 1.12 15.66 3.37
C LYS A 234 2.42 14.94 3.10
N PHE A 235 3.24 14.79 4.15
CA PHE A 235 4.53 14.11 4.09
C PHE A 235 4.55 12.85 4.95
N HIS A 236 4.76 11.69 4.34
CA HIS A 236 5.06 10.45 5.05
C HIS A 236 6.53 10.07 4.87
N ALA A 237 7.23 9.86 5.98
CA ALA A 237 8.61 9.38 5.97
C ALA A 237 8.65 7.88 5.66
N TRP A 238 9.22 7.51 4.52
CA TRP A 238 9.39 6.10 4.16
C TRP A 238 10.73 5.58 4.67
N VAL A 239 10.66 4.51 5.41
CA VAL A 239 11.79 3.82 6.05
C VAL A 239 11.79 2.36 5.65
N ASN A 240 12.91 1.85 5.14
CA ASN A 240 13.14 0.42 5.09
C ASN A 240 13.63 -0.05 6.47
N PRO A 241 12.91 -0.95 7.17
CA PRO A 241 13.24 -1.26 8.55
C PRO A 241 14.53 -2.08 8.69
N LEU A 242 14.77 -3.07 7.82
CA LEU A 242 15.83 -4.06 8.03
C LEU A 242 17.03 -3.92 7.09
N ARG A 243 16.86 -3.40 5.89
CA ARG A 243 17.94 -3.35 4.91
C ARG A 243 19.02 -2.36 5.31
N VAL A 244 20.25 -2.85 5.44
CA VAL A 244 21.43 -2.05 5.76
C VAL A 244 22.18 -1.61 4.50
N SER A 245 22.24 -2.50 3.50
CA SER A 245 22.96 -2.23 2.24
C SER A 245 22.33 -2.97 1.07
N LEU A 246 22.73 -2.56 -0.13
CA LEU A 246 22.65 -3.38 -1.34
C LEU A 246 24.03 -3.92 -1.66
N LYS A 247 24.11 -4.88 -2.57
CA LYS A 247 25.40 -5.40 -3.04
C LYS A 247 26.21 -4.27 -3.70
N GLY A 248 27.34 -3.92 -3.06
CA GLY A 248 28.23 -2.85 -3.52
C GLY A 248 27.76 -1.42 -3.20
N LEU A 249 26.72 -1.23 -2.39
CA LEU A 249 26.24 0.09 -1.95
C LEU A 249 25.90 0.07 -0.46
N PRO A 250 26.47 0.99 0.36
CA PRO A 250 27.48 1.99 -0.01
C PRO A 250 28.79 1.35 -0.45
N LYS A 251 29.62 2.06 -1.21
CA LYS A 251 30.95 1.59 -1.64
C LYS A 251 31.86 1.28 -0.46
N SER A 252 31.72 2.05 0.62
CA SER A 252 32.37 1.83 1.91
C SER A 252 31.40 2.23 3.01
N PHE A 253 31.40 1.46 4.08
CA PHE A 253 30.63 1.77 5.28
C PHE A 253 31.37 2.78 6.16
N SER A 254 30.64 3.67 6.79
CA SER A 254 31.15 4.51 7.86
C SER A 254 31.43 3.66 9.13
N SER A 255 32.45 4.01 9.89
CA SER A 255 32.82 3.32 11.14
C SER A 255 31.76 3.45 12.24
N ASP A 256 30.91 4.49 12.18
CA ASP A 256 29.79 4.72 13.08
C ASP A 256 28.48 4.02 12.64
N ASN A 257 28.50 3.29 11.51
CA ASN A 257 27.34 2.49 11.11
C ASN A 257 27.11 1.36 12.12
N PRO A 258 25.91 1.24 12.70
CA PRO A 258 25.62 0.22 13.71
C PRO A 258 25.96 -1.20 13.28
N ALA A 259 25.69 -1.55 12.01
CA ALA A 259 26.02 -2.88 11.51
C ALA A 259 27.52 -3.15 11.47
N VAL A 260 28.34 -2.15 11.18
CA VAL A 260 29.81 -2.25 11.23
C VAL A 260 30.28 -2.41 12.67
N ILE A 261 29.75 -1.60 13.59
CA ILE A 261 30.08 -1.70 15.02
C ILE A 261 29.74 -3.09 15.54
N TRP A 262 28.56 -3.63 15.20
CA TRP A 262 28.13 -4.95 15.66
C TRP A 262 28.93 -6.09 15.03
N LYS A 263 29.26 -6.01 13.74
CA LYS A 263 30.09 -7.04 13.09
C LYS A 263 31.54 -7.09 13.66
N ASN A 264 32.05 -5.98 14.20
CA ASN A 264 33.36 -5.91 14.86
C ASN A 264 33.33 -6.31 16.34
N ASP A 265 32.14 -6.47 16.93
CA ASP A 265 31.95 -6.94 18.31
C ASP A 265 31.63 -8.44 18.29
N ALA A 266 32.53 -9.26 18.83
CA ALA A 266 32.39 -10.72 18.86
C ALA A 266 31.06 -11.18 19.54
N SER A 267 30.52 -10.40 20.47
CA SER A 267 29.25 -10.70 21.15
C SER A 267 28.00 -10.33 20.36
N LYS A 268 28.13 -9.58 19.26
CA LYS A 268 27.01 -9.02 18.49
C LYS A 268 27.02 -9.38 17.00
N GLN A 269 27.85 -10.29 16.58
CA GLN A 269 27.97 -10.65 15.16
C GLN A 269 26.66 -11.13 14.54
N ASN A 270 25.76 -11.74 15.33
CA ASN A 270 24.43 -12.18 14.90
C ASN A 270 23.36 -11.09 14.94
N TRP A 271 23.70 -9.84 15.26
CA TRP A 271 22.78 -8.67 15.20
C TRP A 271 22.55 -8.20 13.77
N THR A 272 23.43 -8.60 12.85
CA THR A 272 23.29 -8.40 11.41
C THR A 272 23.16 -9.76 10.72
N MET A 273 22.36 -9.80 9.68
CA MET A 273 22.21 -10.91 8.76
C MET A 273 22.88 -10.54 7.43
N GLU A 274 23.40 -11.53 6.72
CA GLU A 274 23.98 -11.33 5.38
C GLU A 274 23.35 -12.31 4.39
N TRP A 275 22.91 -11.78 3.25
CA TRP A 275 22.33 -12.57 2.18
C TRP A 275 22.70 -11.99 0.81
N ASN A 276 23.25 -12.80 -0.08
CA ASN A 276 23.66 -12.40 -1.43
C ASN A 276 24.62 -11.17 -1.49
N GLY A 277 25.41 -10.95 -0.44
CA GLY A 277 26.32 -9.81 -0.32
C GLY A 277 25.63 -8.51 0.10
N GLU A 278 24.42 -8.57 0.60
CA GLU A 278 23.65 -7.48 1.22
C GLU A 278 23.54 -7.72 2.72
N TRP A 279 23.53 -6.64 3.50
CA TRP A 279 23.41 -6.71 4.94
C TRP A 279 22.01 -6.27 5.39
N TYR A 280 21.54 -6.92 6.46
CA TYR A 280 20.24 -6.68 7.07
C TYR A 280 20.34 -6.65 8.59
N TYR A 281 19.56 -5.83 9.25
CA TYR A 281 19.36 -5.88 10.69
C TYR A 281 18.58 -7.15 11.06
N ASN A 282 18.98 -7.81 12.16
CA ASN A 282 18.32 -9.04 12.62
C ASN A 282 17.18 -8.70 13.60
N PRO A 283 15.91 -8.79 13.19
CA PRO A 283 14.78 -8.46 14.06
C PRO A 283 14.56 -9.49 15.18
N GLY A 284 15.24 -10.63 15.15
CA GLY A 284 15.23 -11.60 16.23
C GLY A 284 15.94 -11.12 17.50
N ILE A 285 16.70 -10.03 17.42
CA ILE A 285 17.42 -9.41 18.52
C ILE A 285 16.65 -8.18 19.01
N THR A 286 16.31 -8.14 20.29
CA THR A 286 15.49 -7.06 20.87
C THR A 286 16.18 -5.70 20.74
N GLU A 287 17.48 -5.61 21.02
CA GLU A 287 18.24 -4.38 20.95
C GLU A 287 18.33 -3.81 19.53
N VAL A 288 18.27 -4.69 18.53
CA VAL A 288 18.19 -4.28 17.12
C VAL A 288 16.82 -3.70 16.81
N ARG A 289 15.73 -4.32 17.30
CA ARG A 289 14.38 -3.74 17.18
C ARG A 289 14.30 -2.40 17.89
N ASP A 290 14.83 -2.29 19.12
CA ASP A 290 14.85 -1.05 19.91
C ASP A 290 15.55 0.10 19.16
N ARG A 291 16.64 -0.20 18.44
CA ARG A 291 17.31 0.79 17.60
C ARG A 291 16.42 1.26 16.45
N ILE A 292 15.74 0.34 15.76
CA ILE A 292 14.83 0.67 14.65
C ILE A 292 13.68 1.54 15.18
N VAL A 293 13.07 1.14 16.29
CA VAL A 293 12.01 1.89 16.99
C VAL A 293 12.48 3.29 17.39
N SER A 294 13.70 3.39 17.95
CA SER A 294 14.27 4.67 18.36
C SER A 294 14.52 5.59 17.17
N GLY A 295 15.01 5.05 16.04
CA GLY A 295 15.18 5.84 14.81
C GLY A 295 13.86 6.32 14.20
N VAL A 296 12.78 5.54 14.30
CA VAL A 296 11.44 5.99 13.90
C VAL A 296 10.91 7.06 14.86
N ARG A 297 11.09 6.86 16.17
CA ARG A 297 10.71 7.85 17.19
C ARG A 297 11.42 9.17 16.96
N GLU A 298 12.71 9.15 16.63
CA GLU A 298 13.53 10.34 16.29
C GLU A 298 12.91 11.14 15.14
N ILE A 299 12.50 10.48 14.05
CA ILE A 299 11.81 11.14 12.92
C ILE A 299 10.53 11.83 13.40
N VAL A 300 9.66 11.09 14.09
CA VAL A 300 8.36 11.61 14.54
C VAL A 300 8.52 12.74 15.57
N GLN A 301 9.54 12.67 16.43
CA GLN A 301 9.80 13.64 17.47
C GLN A 301 10.34 14.95 16.90
N ASN A 302 11.29 14.87 15.96
CA ASN A 302 12.06 16.02 15.48
C ASN A 302 11.45 16.70 14.25
N TYR A 303 10.58 16.00 13.49
CA TYR A 303 10.00 16.52 12.26
C TYR A 303 8.47 16.50 12.31
N ASP A 304 7.85 17.41 11.56
CA ASP A 304 6.39 17.51 11.45
C ASP A 304 5.88 16.60 10.32
N VAL A 305 6.19 15.31 10.42
CA VAL A 305 5.70 14.31 9.46
C VAL A 305 4.23 13.96 9.72
N ASP A 306 3.43 13.78 8.67
CA ASP A 306 2.04 13.32 8.77
C ASP A 306 1.94 11.80 8.95
N GLY A 307 2.99 11.08 8.55
CA GLY A 307 3.06 9.63 8.70
C GLY A 307 4.46 9.05 8.56
N VAL A 308 4.56 7.78 8.94
CA VAL A 308 5.72 6.92 8.67
C VAL A 308 5.23 5.70 7.90
N GLN A 309 5.97 5.27 6.88
CA GLN A 309 5.68 4.07 6.12
C GLN A 309 6.86 3.12 6.09
N PHE A 310 6.60 1.83 6.37
CA PHE A 310 7.52 0.76 5.99
C PHE A 310 7.14 0.19 4.62
N ASP A 311 8.14 -0.31 3.90
CA ASP A 311 7.94 -1.05 2.65
C ASP A 311 7.77 -2.56 2.88
N ASP A 312 8.03 -3.37 1.85
CA ASP A 312 7.88 -4.82 1.86
C ASP A 312 9.17 -5.60 2.18
N TYR A 313 10.28 -4.90 2.46
CA TYR A 313 11.58 -5.54 2.68
C TYR A 313 11.77 -5.92 4.15
N PHE A 314 11.24 -7.10 4.53
CA PHE A 314 11.48 -7.74 5.83
C PHE A 314 12.59 -8.78 5.72
N TYR A 315 12.38 -10.06 6.05
CA TYR A 315 13.39 -11.07 5.85
C TYR A 315 13.72 -11.26 4.35
N PRO A 316 15.01 -11.31 3.96
CA PRO A 316 15.38 -11.39 2.54
C PRO A 316 15.25 -12.80 1.96
N THR A 317 15.13 -13.83 2.81
CA THR A 317 15.12 -15.24 2.41
C THR A 317 14.41 -16.12 3.44
N THR A 318 13.95 -17.29 3.00
CA THR A 318 13.45 -18.36 3.87
C THR A 318 14.57 -19.28 4.38
N ALA A 319 15.82 -19.17 3.87
CA ALA A 319 16.94 -19.99 4.29
C ALA A 319 17.20 -19.82 5.80
N SER A 320 17.21 -20.93 6.56
CA SER A 320 17.36 -20.91 8.02
C SER A 320 18.73 -20.46 8.48
N ALA A 321 19.77 -20.63 7.63
CA ALA A 321 21.14 -20.27 7.97
C ALA A 321 21.37 -18.79 8.27
N ILE A 322 20.50 -17.89 7.75
CA ILE A 322 20.70 -16.44 7.86
C ILE A 322 20.60 -15.92 9.31
N ASP A 323 19.84 -16.58 10.16
CA ASP A 323 19.57 -16.20 11.55
C ASP A 323 19.56 -17.37 12.54
N SER A 324 20.12 -18.52 12.12
CA SER A 324 20.11 -19.77 12.90
C SER A 324 20.66 -19.62 14.32
N VAL A 325 21.75 -18.83 14.49
CA VAL A 325 22.35 -18.57 15.81
C VAL A 325 21.33 -17.89 16.74
N SER A 326 20.65 -16.87 16.27
CA SER A 326 19.63 -16.13 17.04
C SER A 326 18.40 -16.99 17.32
N TYR A 327 17.98 -17.80 16.34
CA TYR A 327 16.86 -18.73 16.52
C TYR A 327 17.16 -19.77 17.61
N LEU A 328 18.33 -20.43 17.57
CA LEU A 328 18.72 -21.41 18.58
C LEU A 328 18.89 -20.77 19.97
N ALA A 329 19.50 -19.58 20.02
CA ALA A 329 19.68 -18.85 21.27
C ALA A 329 18.35 -18.41 21.91
N SER A 330 17.28 -18.25 21.12
CA SER A 330 15.96 -17.86 21.63
C SER A 330 15.29 -18.95 22.47
N GLY A 331 15.71 -20.21 22.38
CA GLY A 331 15.12 -21.34 23.10
C GLY A 331 13.66 -21.61 22.76
N THR A 332 13.12 -20.99 21.69
CA THR A 332 11.71 -21.10 21.33
C THR A 332 11.33 -22.48 20.81
N SER A 333 10.11 -22.93 21.05
CA SER A 333 9.52 -24.12 20.42
C SER A 333 8.84 -23.87 19.08
N LEU A 334 8.74 -22.61 18.65
CA LEU A 334 8.13 -22.24 17.37
C LEU A 334 8.98 -22.72 16.19
N SER A 335 8.35 -22.93 15.04
CA SER A 335 9.10 -23.09 13.80
C SER A 335 9.90 -21.82 13.47
N VAL A 336 10.99 -21.93 12.68
CA VAL A 336 11.76 -20.76 12.21
C VAL A 336 10.85 -19.70 11.56
N ALA A 337 9.90 -20.14 10.73
CA ALA A 337 8.98 -19.25 10.06
C ALA A 337 8.02 -18.52 11.04
N ASP A 338 7.52 -19.22 12.05
CA ASP A 338 6.66 -18.63 13.08
C ASP A 338 7.43 -17.69 14.01
N TRP A 339 8.65 -18.06 14.39
CA TRP A 339 9.53 -17.22 15.19
C TRP A 339 9.91 -15.92 14.44
N ARG A 340 10.24 -16.01 13.16
CA ARG A 340 10.50 -14.82 12.31
C ARG A 340 9.27 -13.93 12.25
N ARG A 341 8.09 -14.51 12.05
CA ARG A 341 6.82 -13.79 12.01
C ARG A 341 6.52 -13.10 13.34
N GLN A 342 6.79 -13.79 14.47
CA GLN A 342 6.64 -13.20 15.80
C GLN A 342 7.57 -11.98 15.99
N ASN A 343 8.83 -12.05 15.56
CA ASN A 343 9.79 -10.96 15.67
C ASN A 343 9.41 -9.75 14.79
N ILE A 344 8.89 -9.99 13.58
CA ILE A 344 8.39 -8.90 12.73
C ILE A 344 7.12 -8.29 13.35
N ASN A 345 6.21 -9.09 13.89
CA ASN A 345 5.03 -8.58 14.60
C ASN A 345 5.42 -7.74 15.82
N ALA A 346 6.42 -8.16 16.58
CA ALA A 346 6.96 -7.38 17.70
C ALA A 346 7.50 -6.03 17.20
N LEU A 347 8.39 -6.03 16.19
CA LEU A 347 8.92 -4.80 15.60
C LEU A 347 7.80 -3.84 15.14
N VAL A 348 6.82 -4.35 14.40
CA VAL A 348 5.72 -3.54 13.85
C VAL A 348 4.87 -2.94 14.98
N SER A 349 4.53 -3.73 15.99
CA SER A 349 3.76 -3.30 17.15
C SER A 349 4.53 -2.29 18.02
N GLU A 350 5.82 -2.51 18.23
CA GLU A 350 6.71 -1.61 18.97
C GLU A 350 6.84 -0.24 18.27
N VAL A 351 6.99 -0.24 16.94
CA VAL A 351 7.02 0.99 16.13
C VAL A 351 5.68 1.71 16.18
N TYR A 352 4.56 1.00 16.01
CA TYR A 352 3.23 1.59 16.13
C TYR A 352 3.05 2.28 17.47
N ALA A 353 3.37 1.58 18.56
CA ALA A 353 3.27 2.11 19.92
C ALA A 353 4.15 3.37 20.09
N ALA A 354 5.41 3.34 19.61
CA ALA A 354 6.32 4.47 19.69
C ALA A 354 5.82 5.69 18.92
N VAL A 355 5.28 5.51 17.71
CA VAL A 355 4.67 6.59 16.92
C VAL A 355 3.49 7.19 17.68
N LYS A 356 2.56 6.36 18.17
CA LYS A 356 1.35 6.83 18.87
C LYS A 356 1.64 7.50 20.22
N GLN A 357 2.66 7.05 20.93
CA GLN A 357 3.11 7.68 22.17
C GLN A 357 3.78 9.03 21.94
N THR A 358 4.48 9.19 20.81
CA THR A 358 5.20 10.43 20.48
C THR A 358 4.25 11.49 19.91
N LYS A 359 3.51 11.17 18.86
CA LYS A 359 2.51 12.04 18.23
C LYS A 359 1.32 11.19 17.75
N PRO A 360 0.22 11.11 18.51
CA PRO A 360 -0.93 10.22 18.20
C PRO A 360 -1.56 10.43 16.81
N ALA A 361 -1.46 11.64 16.27
CA ALA A 361 -2.02 12.00 14.95
C ALA A 361 -1.18 11.48 13.78
N VAL A 362 0.11 11.17 13.98
CA VAL A 362 0.98 10.64 12.94
C VAL A 362 0.57 9.22 12.59
N LEU A 363 0.37 8.98 11.30
CA LEU A 363 -0.02 7.66 10.81
C LEU A 363 1.20 6.74 10.69
N PHE A 364 1.03 5.46 11.03
CA PHE A 364 2.00 4.43 10.71
C PHE A 364 1.37 3.41 9.77
N GLY A 365 2.00 3.14 8.65
CA GLY A 365 1.53 2.17 7.67
C GLY A 365 2.61 1.32 7.05
N ILE A 366 2.19 0.27 6.37
CA ILE A 366 3.08 -0.66 5.69
C ILE A 366 2.60 -0.86 4.26
N SER A 367 3.56 -0.93 3.33
CA SER A 367 3.32 -1.24 1.92
C SER A 367 3.86 -2.65 1.60
N PRO A 368 3.12 -3.72 1.94
CA PRO A 368 3.56 -5.09 1.74
C PRO A 368 3.44 -5.53 0.26
N GLN A 369 4.04 -6.66 -0.08
CA GLN A 369 3.86 -7.25 -1.41
C GLN A 369 2.40 -7.63 -1.66
N ALA A 370 1.96 -7.57 -2.92
CA ALA A 370 0.62 -8.03 -3.31
C ALA A 370 0.41 -9.53 -3.03
N ASN A 371 1.46 -10.34 -3.19
CA ASN A 371 1.41 -11.78 -2.98
C ASN A 371 1.46 -12.14 -1.50
N LEU A 372 0.38 -12.72 -0.98
CA LEU A 372 0.27 -13.10 0.44
C LEU A 372 1.26 -14.18 0.86
N GLN A 373 1.64 -15.11 -0.04
CA GLN A 373 2.62 -16.14 0.29
C GLN A 373 4.03 -15.55 0.41
N ASN A 374 4.37 -14.58 -0.45
CA ASN A 374 5.65 -13.88 -0.32
C ASN A 374 5.75 -13.13 1.02
N ASN A 375 4.67 -12.45 1.43
CA ASN A 375 4.64 -11.80 2.75
C ASN A 375 4.91 -12.80 3.87
N ARG A 376 4.25 -13.98 3.85
CA ARG A 376 4.51 -15.05 4.83
C ARG A 376 5.97 -15.50 4.83
N ASN A 377 6.55 -15.69 3.64
CA ASN A 377 7.94 -16.10 3.48
C ASN A 377 8.91 -15.07 4.05
N MET A 378 8.55 -13.78 3.99
CA MET A 378 9.34 -12.68 4.53
C MET A 378 9.05 -12.39 6.03
N GLY A 379 8.21 -13.17 6.68
CA GLY A 379 7.79 -12.97 8.07
C GLY A 379 6.75 -11.87 8.26
N ALA A 380 6.19 -11.31 7.18
CA ALA A 380 5.17 -10.26 7.24
C ALA A 380 3.77 -10.85 7.47
N ASP A 381 3.21 -10.66 8.66
CA ASP A 381 1.89 -11.16 9.06
C ASP A 381 0.78 -10.14 8.75
N VAL A 382 0.61 -9.89 7.47
CA VAL A 382 -0.35 -8.88 6.97
C VAL A 382 -1.80 -9.18 7.38
N ALA A 383 -2.13 -10.45 7.65
CA ALA A 383 -3.46 -10.83 8.12
C ALA A 383 -3.71 -10.32 9.55
N THR A 384 -2.76 -10.50 10.45
CA THR A 384 -2.80 -9.95 11.80
C THR A 384 -2.85 -8.41 11.75
N TRP A 385 -1.99 -7.77 10.96
CA TRP A 385 -1.94 -6.31 10.86
C TRP A 385 -3.22 -5.69 10.30
N GLY A 386 -3.90 -6.37 9.37
CA GLY A 386 -5.16 -5.91 8.79
C GLY A 386 -6.40 -6.20 9.63
N SER A 387 -6.31 -7.10 10.62
CA SER A 387 -7.47 -7.54 11.41
C SER A 387 -7.41 -7.13 12.88
N GLN A 388 -6.23 -6.83 13.43
CA GLN A 388 -6.04 -6.50 14.84
C GLN A 388 -5.56 -5.05 15.01
N ALA A 389 -5.91 -4.44 16.14
CA ALA A 389 -5.39 -3.13 16.53
C ALA A 389 -3.96 -3.24 17.07
N GLY A 390 -3.20 -2.13 17.06
CA GLY A 390 -1.89 -2.04 17.67
C GLY A 390 -0.71 -2.37 16.73
N TYR A 391 -0.96 -2.50 15.44
CA TYR A 391 0.08 -2.75 14.44
C TYR A 391 0.24 -1.63 13.42
N VAL A 392 -0.82 -1.20 12.77
CA VAL A 392 -0.77 -0.18 11.72
C VAL A 392 -2.05 0.66 11.70
N ASP A 393 -1.96 1.88 11.16
CA ASP A 393 -3.12 2.70 10.78
C ASP A 393 -3.58 2.41 9.34
N TYR A 394 -2.68 1.90 8.49
CA TYR A 394 -3.03 1.51 7.13
C TYR A 394 -2.13 0.43 6.54
N LEU A 395 -2.69 -0.30 5.57
CA LEU A 395 -1.96 -1.18 4.66
C LEU A 395 -2.09 -0.65 3.23
N CYS A 396 -0.99 -0.70 2.48
CA CYS A 396 -0.95 -0.34 1.07
C CYS A 396 -0.25 -1.42 0.24
N PRO A 397 -0.90 -2.59 -0.01
CA PRO A 397 -0.27 -3.63 -0.81
C PRO A 397 0.12 -3.13 -2.20
N GLN A 398 1.29 -3.54 -2.66
CA GLN A 398 1.88 -3.17 -3.94
C GLN A 398 1.26 -4.01 -5.08
N LEU A 399 0.06 -3.64 -5.55
CA LEU A 399 -0.64 -4.32 -6.63
C LEU A 399 -0.02 -3.96 -8.00
N TYR A 400 1.25 -4.31 -8.18
CA TYR A 400 2.02 -4.00 -9.40
C TYR A 400 1.73 -4.98 -10.54
N VAL A 401 0.46 -5.28 -10.72
CA VAL A 401 -0.12 -6.17 -11.72
C VAL A 401 -1.33 -5.51 -12.37
N ASN A 402 -1.69 -5.94 -13.56
CA ASN A 402 -2.94 -5.52 -14.21
C ASN A 402 -3.98 -6.64 -14.24
N SER A 403 -5.17 -6.36 -14.77
CA SER A 403 -6.27 -7.34 -14.82
C SER A 403 -5.99 -8.52 -15.77
N SER A 404 -5.00 -8.40 -16.68
CA SER A 404 -4.57 -9.46 -17.59
C SER A 404 -3.46 -10.34 -17.03
N ASN A 405 -2.98 -10.10 -15.81
CA ASN A 405 -1.99 -10.97 -15.19
C ASN A 405 -2.60 -12.35 -14.91
N ALA A 406 -1.99 -13.40 -15.48
CA ALA A 406 -2.55 -14.77 -15.45
C ALA A 406 -2.49 -15.41 -14.05
N VAL A 407 -1.53 -15.02 -13.21
CA VAL A 407 -1.29 -15.63 -11.90
C VAL A 407 -2.01 -14.87 -10.79
N MET A 408 -1.99 -13.55 -10.86
CA MET A 408 -2.49 -12.66 -9.80
C MET A 408 -3.17 -11.44 -10.43
N PRO A 409 -4.35 -11.63 -11.10
CA PRO A 409 -5.07 -10.54 -11.73
C PRO A 409 -5.39 -9.43 -10.71
N PHE A 410 -5.24 -8.15 -11.11
CA PHE A 410 -5.48 -7.01 -10.24
C PHE A 410 -6.82 -7.09 -9.51
N ASP A 411 -7.91 -7.37 -10.23
CA ASP A 411 -9.27 -7.41 -9.68
C ASP A 411 -9.43 -8.42 -8.55
N ALA A 412 -8.98 -9.65 -8.76
CA ALA A 412 -9.06 -10.72 -7.76
C ALA A 412 -8.15 -10.44 -6.56
N THR A 413 -6.96 -9.89 -6.83
CA THR A 413 -5.97 -9.53 -5.80
C THR A 413 -6.50 -8.40 -4.92
N ALA A 414 -7.06 -7.35 -5.52
CA ALA A 414 -7.66 -6.23 -4.79
C ALA A 414 -8.83 -6.68 -3.89
N VAL A 415 -9.70 -7.56 -4.40
CA VAL A 415 -10.77 -8.19 -3.60
C VAL A 415 -10.21 -9.00 -2.43
N THR A 416 -9.14 -9.76 -2.66
CA THR A 416 -8.49 -10.56 -1.60
C THR A 416 -7.95 -9.65 -0.48
N TRP A 417 -7.26 -8.57 -0.82
CA TRP A 417 -6.77 -7.60 0.16
C TRP A 417 -7.90 -6.87 0.88
N ARG A 418 -8.99 -6.51 0.18
CA ARG A 418 -10.16 -5.90 0.84
C ARG A 418 -10.79 -6.84 1.88
N LYS A 419 -10.84 -8.15 1.61
CA LYS A 419 -11.35 -9.15 2.55
C LYS A 419 -10.42 -9.38 3.75
N LEU A 420 -9.13 -9.17 3.57
CA LEU A 420 -8.12 -9.37 4.61
C LEU A 420 -8.15 -8.23 5.64
N VAL A 421 -8.37 -6.98 5.21
CA VAL A 421 -8.42 -5.83 6.10
C VAL A 421 -9.81 -5.72 6.72
N THR A 422 -9.98 -6.30 7.91
CA THR A 422 -11.27 -6.40 8.62
C THR A 422 -11.39 -5.45 9.79
N ASN A 423 -10.27 -4.94 10.31
CA ASN A 423 -10.26 -3.94 11.37
C ASN A 423 -10.71 -2.57 10.82
N PRO A 424 -11.82 -1.97 11.33
CA PRO A 424 -12.31 -0.68 10.83
C PRO A 424 -11.36 0.49 11.11
N GLY A 425 -10.44 0.34 12.06
CA GLY A 425 -9.39 1.31 12.35
C GLY A 425 -8.25 1.31 11.34
N VAL A 426 -8.10 0.26 10.53
CA VAL A 426 -7.04 0.12 9.54
C VAL A 426 -7.56 0.55 8.16
N LYS A 427 -6.92 1.55 7.56
CA LYS A 427 -7.22 2.00 6.20
C LYS A 427 -6.56 1.09 5.17
N LEU A 428 -7.24 0.88 4.03
CA LEU A 428 -6.69 0.14 2.90
C LEU A 428 -6.44 1.10 1.74
N TYR A 429 -5.20 1.18 1.30
CA TYR A 429 -4.80 1.85 0.07
C TYR A 429 -4.28 0.80 -0.92
N PHE A 430 -4.28 1.10 -2.22
CA PHE A 430 -3.64 0.24 -3.20
C PHE A 430 -2.45 0.93 -3.85
N GLY A 431 -1.30 0.26 -3.82
CA GLY A 431 -0.11 0.65 -4.54
C GLY A 431 -0.20 0.25 -6.01
N LEU A 432 -0.06 1.20 -6.92
CA LEU A 432 -0.25 1.01 -8.35
C LEU A 432 1.04 1.29 -9.12
N ALA A 433 1.32 0.43 -10.12
CA ALA A 433 2.58 0.45 -10.87
C ALA A 433 2.55 1.43 -12.05
N LEU A 434 2.56 2.73 -11.77
CA LEU A 434 2.60 3.74 -12.83
C LEU A 434 3.79 3.54 -13.79
N TYR A 435 4.94 3.07 -13.29
CA TYR A 435 6.14 2.81 -14.08
C TYR A 435 5.98 1.73 -15.17
N LYS A 436 4.97 0.86 -15.03
CA LYS A 436 4.65 -0.17 -16.04
C LYS A 436 3.69 0.34 -17.11
N ALA A 437 2.95 1.40 -16.87
CA ALA A 437 1.97 1.94 -17.79
C ALA A 437 2.61 2.30 -19.14
N ASP A 438 1.91 1.97 -20.23
CA ASP A 438 2.35 2.17 -21.61
C ASP A 438 3.76 1.60 -21.92
N SER A 439 4.15 0.53 -21.24
CA SER A 439 5.42 -0.17 -21.44
C SER A 439 5.22 -1.62 -21.88
N ASN A 440 6.29 -2.24 -22.36
CA ASN A 440 6.30 -3.66 -22.72
C ASN A 440 6.45 -4.59 -21.47
N ALA A 441 6.05 -4.13 -20.29
CA ALA A 441 6.09 -4.92 -19.09
C ALA A 441 5.06 -6.07 -19.15
N ASP A 442 5.36 -7.16 -18.44
CA ASP A 442 4.50 -8.33 -18.30
C ASP A 442 4.00 -8.86 -19.68
N GLY A 443 4.88 -8.92 -20.67
CA GLY A 443 4.58 -9.41 -22.02
C GLY A 443 3.71 -8.47 -22.87
N GLY A 444 3.77 -7.16 -22.60
CA GLY A 444 3.05 -6.14 -23.36
C GLY A 444 1.60 -5.91 -22.91
N THR A 445 1.18 -6.53 -21.80
CA THR A 445 -0.19 -6.38 -21.26
C THR A 445 -0.49 -4.98 -20.72
N TRP A 446 0.53 -4.12 -20.61
CA TRP A 446 0.43 -2.73 -20.18
C TRP A 446 0.37 -1.73 -21.32
N ILE A 447 0.44 -2.20 -22.58
CA ILE A 447 0.31 -1.35 -23.78
C ILE A 447 -1.18 -1.12 -24.07
N THR A 448 -1.84 -0.32 -23.24
CA THR A 448 -3.24 0.05 -23.35
C THR A 448 -3.39 1.54 -23.02
N PRO A 449 -3.03 2.43 -23.96
CA PRO A 449 -2.89 3.85 -23.66
C PRO A 449 -4.09 4.46 -22.94
N GLY A 450 -3.82 5.03 -21.78
CA GLY A 450 -4.77 5.84 -21.03
C GLY A 450 -5.87 5.08 -20.26
N SER A 451 -5.75 3.76 -20.05
CA SER A 451 -6.86 3.01 -19.45
C SER A 451 -6.55 2.27 -18.16
N VAL A 452 -5.31 1.83 -17.91
CA VAL A 452 -4.99 0.94 -16.79
C VAL A 452 -5.07 1.65 -15.46
N MET A 453 -4.38 2.79 -15.30
CA MET A 453 -4.33 3.50 -14.02
C MET A 453 -5.69 4.03 -13.60
N ALA A 454 -6.41 4.67 -14.52
CA ALA A 454 -7.75 5.18 -14.24
C ALA A 454 -8.72 4.05 -13.85
N TYR A 455 -8.66 2.91 -14.55
CA TYR A 455 -9.44 1.72 -14.20
C TYR A 455 -9.10 1.21 -12.80
N GLN A 456 -7.81 1.04 -12.49
CA GLN A 456 -7.38 0.53 -11.18
C GLN A 456 -7.79 1.46 -10.03
N ILE A 457 -7.73 2.78 -10.22
CA ILE A 457 -8.22 3.76 -9.23
C ILE A 457 -9.73 3.64 -9.05
N GLN A 458 -10.51 3.57 -10.14
CA GLN A 458 -11.96 3.38 -10.06
C GLN A 458 -12.33 2.07 -9.36
N LYS A 459 -11.65 0.98 -9.71
CA LYS A 459 -11.84 -0.33 -9.07
C LYS A 459 -11.50 -0.28 -7.58
N SER A 460 -10.41 0.38 -7.20
CA SER A 460 -10.03 0.59 -5.80
C SER A 460 -11.13 1.31 -5.03
N ARG A 461 -11.66 2.40 -5.59
CA ARG A 461 -12.79 3.14 -5.03
C ARG A 461 -14.04 2.27 -4.89
N SER A 462 -14.34 1.47 -5.91
CA SER A 462 -15.51 0.57 -5.89
C SER A 462 -15.42 -0.54 -4.84
N LEU A 463 -14.20 -0.90 -4.42
CA LEU A 463 -13.93 -1.83 -3.33
C LEU A 463 -13.88 -1.18 -1.95
N GLY A 464 -14.13 0.13 -1.86
CA GLY A 464 -14.08 0.87 -0.59
C GLY A 464 -12.64 1.08 -0.08
N ALA A 465 -11.65 1.09 -0.96
CA ALA A 465 -10.31 1.51 -0.59
C ALA A 465 -10.29 3.01 -0.24
N ASN A 466 -9.48 3.38 0.75
CA ASN A 466 -9.40 4.75 1.26
C ASN A 466 -8.50 5.65 0.39
N GLY A 467 -7.98 5.13 -0.71
CA GLY A 467 -7.15 5.84 -1.66
C GLY A 467 -6.16 4.93 -2.38
N PHE A 468 -5.19 5.55 -3.03
CA PHE A 468 -4.18 4.87 -3.83
C PHE A 468 -2.81 5.56 -3.71
N MET A 469 -1.76 4.83 -4.06
CA MET A 469 -0.40 5.34 -4.13
C MET A 469 0.25 4.94 -5.45
N LEU A 470 0.84 5.90 -6.18
CA LEU A 470 1.48 5.65 -7.47
C LEU A 470 2.99 5.42 -7.31
N TYR A 471 3.52 4.34 -7.83
CA TYR A 471 4.96 4.12 -7.89
C TYR A 471 5.46 4.43 -9.31
N SER A 472 6.18 5.54 -9.58
CA SER A 472 6.70 6.53 -8.61
C SER A 472 6.65 7.94 -9.23
N ALA A 473 7.10 8.94 -8.48
CA ALA A 473 7.12 10.36 -8.90
C ALA A 473 7.85 10.58 -10.24
N ALA A 474 8.89 9.80 -10.55
CA ALA A 474 9.61 9.87 -11.81
C ALA A 474 8.74 9.63 -13.06
N PHE A 475 7.54 9.10 -12.87
CA PHE A 475 6.61 8.75 -13.94
C PHE A 475 5.36 9.64 -14.00
N LEU A 476 5.22 10.64 -13.13
CA LEU A 476 4.04 11.53 -13.13
C LEU A 476 3.97 12.44 -14.38
N GLU A 477 5.12 12.92 -14.85
CA GLU A 477 5.25 13.77 -16.03
C GLU A 477 6.21 13.15 -17.06
N ASN A 478 6.27 11.82 -17.09
CA ASN A 478 7.09 11.08 -18.03
C ASN A 478 6.35 10.91 -19.37
N ARG A 479 7.10 10.98 -20.49
CA ARG A 479 6.51 10.80 -21.83
C ARG A 479 5.83 9.43 -21.99
N GLN A 480 6.38 8.36 -21.39
CA GLN A 480 5.82 7.02 -21.46
C GLN A 480 4.40 6.97 -20.86
N THR A 481 4.19 7.65 -19.74
CA THR A 481 2.95 7.55 -18.95
C THR A 481 1.98 8.72 -19.19
N GLY A 482 2.28 9.57 -20.17
CA GLY A 482 1.52 10.80 -20.41
C GLY A 482 0.03 10.57 -20.68
N SER A 483 -0.32 9.56 -21.47
CA SER A 483 -1.71 9.20 -21.75
C SER A 483 -2.45 8.68 -20.50
N GLU A 484 -1.81 7.83 -19.70
CA GLU A 484 -2.36 7.31 -18.44
C GLU A 484 -2.57 8.45 -17.42
N MET A 485 -1.58 9.32 -17.25
CA MET A 485 -1.70 10.45 -16.32
C MET A 485 -2.74 11.48 -16.79
N ALA A 486 -2.96 11.65 -18.09
CA ALA A 486 -4.05 12.48 -18.59
C ALA A 486 -5.43 11.94 -18.17
N GLN A 487 -5.64 10.63 -18.24
CA GLN A 487 -6.87 9.99 -17.77
C GLN A 487 -7.00 10.02 -16.24
N VAL A 488 -5.90 9.84 -15.51
CA VAL A 488 -5.89 9.99 -14.05
C VAL A 488 -6.28 11.42 -13.67
N LYS A 489 -5.66 12.46 -14.26
CA LYS A 489 -6.01 13.86 -14.02
C LYS A 489 -7.50 14.13 -14.31
N LYS A 490 -8.03 13.64 -15.44
CA LYS A 490 -9.44 13.73 -15.77
C LYS A 490 -10.34 13.07 -14.72
N LEU A 491 -9.95 11.88 -14.23
CA LEU A 491 -10.64 11.17 -13.16
C LEU A 491 -10.63 11.94 -11.84
N LEU A 492 -9.59 12.73 -11.59
CA LEU A 492 -9.43 13.57 -10.39
C LEU A 492 -10.05 14.98 -10.56
N HIS A 493 -10.67 15.26 -11.70
CA HIS A 493 -11.30 16.54 -12.04
C HIS A 493 -10.31 17.73 -12.06
N MET A 494 -9.15 17.51 -12.63
CA MET A 494 -8.09 18.52 -12.79
C MET A 494 -8.05 19.05 -14.22
#